data_fc29a713551c4b63ff11fbdc2a46b0a3
#
_entry.id   fc29a713551c4b63ff11fbdc2a46b0a3
#
_cell.length_a   1.000
_cell.length_b   1.000
_cell.length_c   1.000
_cell.angle_alpha   90.00
_cell.angle_beta   90.00
_cell.angle_gamma   90.00
#
_symmetry.space_group_name_H-M   'P 1'
#
loop_
_entity.id
_entity.type
_entity.pdbx_description
1 polymer ?
#
loop_
_entity_poly.entity_id
_entity_poly.type
_entity_poly.pdbx_seq_one_letter_code
_entity_poly.pdbx_strand_id
1 'polypeptide(L)'
;MSHNTFGHLFRVTTWGESHGPALGCVVDGCPPGIELTAEMIQAFLDKRRPGSGKFVTQRQEPDAVRILSGVFEDERSNGQRTTGTPISLMIENTDQRSKDYSEIAQAFRPGHADYAYFAKYGVRDYRGGGRSSARETAARVAAGAIARLVIPGVTVRAALTQIGPHAINRDNWDWDQVEQNPYWSPDAAIAPVWEEHLEKIRKAGSSTGAIVEVEAIGVPAGWGAPLYGKLDAELAAALMSINAAKGVEIGEGFASAALTGEDNADAMRRGPDGQPMFLSNHAGGVLGGISTGQPVVARVAFKPTSSILIPRQTLNEAGEEIDLRTKGRHDPCVGIRGVPVVEAMTACVLADAFLRHRAQTGG
;
A
#
# COMPACT_ATOMS: atom_id res chain seq x y z
N MET A 1 21.40 -5.33 10.65
CA MET A 1 20.31 -6.27 10.34
C MET A 1 19.39 -5.63 9.31
N SER A 2 18.87 -6.39 8.36
CA SER A 2 17.88 -5.87 7.40
C SER A 2 16.46 -5.98 7.99
N HIS A 3 15.61 -5.00 7.65
CA HIS A 3 14.22 -4.95 8.08
C HIS A 3 13.31 -5.44 6.95
N ASN A 4 13.12 -6.75 6.83
CA ASN A 4 12.19 -7.36 5.85
C ASN A 4 10.92 -7.91 6.51
N THR A 5 10.78 -7.70 7.83
CA THR A 5 9.63 -8.11 8.62
C THR A 5 8.93 -6.88 9.18
N PHE A 6 7.62 -6.82 8.97
CA PHE A 6 6.69 -5.83 9.51
C PHE A 6 5.90 -6.46 10.67
N GLY A 7 5.41 -5.62 11.61
CA GLY A 7 4.50 -6.02 12.69
C GLY A 7 5.16 -6.65 13.91
N HIS A 8 4.40 -6.76 14.99
CA HIS A 8 4.84 -7.31 16.29
C HIS A 8 4.22 -8.68 16.55
N LEU A 9 2.90 -8.80 16.51
CA LEU A 9 2.16 -10.05 16.68
C LEU A 9 1.63 -10.56 15.34
N PHE A 10 1.05 -9.69 14.50
CA PHE A 10 0.77 -9.99 13.09
C PHE A 10 2.00 -9.62 12.27
N ARG A 11 2.87 -10.58 12.04
CA ARG A 11 4.17 -10.36 11.39
C ARG A 11 4.15 -10.79 9.93
N VAL A 12 4.67 -9.92 9.07
CA VAL A 12 4.77 -10.17 7.64
C VAL A 12 6.23 -10.03 7.20
N THR A 13 6.83 -11.12 6.76
CA THR A 13 8.16 -11.11 6.15
C THR A 13 8.01 -11.27 4.65
N THR A 14 8.41 -10.26 3.86
CA THR A 14 8.38 -10.32 2.40
C THR A 14 9.75 -10.70 1.82
N TRP A 15 9.75 -11.44 0.71
CA TRP A 15 10.96 -11.92 0.04
C TRP A 15 10.79 -11.91 -1.49
N GLY A 16 11.90 -12.07 -2.20
CA GLY A 16 11.95 -12.14 -3.66
C GLY A 16 12.14 -10.79 -4.36
N GLU A 17 12.69 -10.82 -5.56
CA GLU A 17 13.03 -9.68 -6.41
C GLU A 17 12.13 -9.63 -7.64
N SER A 18 12.02 -8.44 -8.24
CA SER A 18 11.16 -8.17 -9.42
C SER A 18 11.44 -9.09 -10.61
N HIS A 19 12.69 -9.51 -10.80
CA HIS A 19 13.15 -10.36 -11.88
C HIS A 19 13.79 -11.67 -11.37
N GLY A 20 13.56 -12.01 -10.11
CA GLY A 20 13.81 -13.35 -9.57
C GLY A 20 12.73 -14.35 -10.01
N PRO A 21 12.87 -15.63 -9.69
CA PRO A 21 11.91 -16.67 -10.09
C PRO A 21 10.52 -16.46 -9.48
N ALA A 22 10.46 -15.96 -8.26
CA ALA A 22 9.23 -15.72 -7.53
C ALA A 22 9.42 -14.62 -6.49
N LEU A 23 8.32 -14.15 -5.94
CA LEU A 23 8.25 -13.35 -4.72
C LEU A 23 7.15 -13.91 -3.81
N GLY A 24 7.16 -13.50 -2.56
CA GLY A 24 6.13 -13.94 -1.62
C GLY A 24 6.27 -13.32 -0.25
N CYS A 25 5.51 -13.86 0.67
CA CYS A 25 5.61 -13.50 2.08
C CYS A 25 5.36 -14.69 2.98
N VAL A 26 5.81 -14.54 4.22
CA VAL A 26 5.41 -15.37 5.33
C VAL A 26 4.63 -14.50 6.30
N VAL A 27 3.39 -14.90 6.59
CA VAL A 27 2.53 -14.28 7.61
C VAL A 27 2.57 -15.16 8.85
N ASP A 28 3.01 -14.61 9.97
CA ASP A 28 3.06 -15.27 11.26
C ASP A 28 2.20 -14.51 12.28
N GLY A 29 1.54 -15.24 13.19
CA GLY A 29 0.63 -14.68 14.18
C GLY A 29 -0.83 -14.58 13.72
N CYS A 30 -1.18 -15.14 12.57
CA CYS A 30 -2.58 -15.30 12.18
C CYS A 30 -3.24 -16.33 13.12
N PRO A 31 -4.38 -16.00 13.78
CA PRO A 31 -5.08 -16.94 14.66
C PRO A 31 -5.53 -18.20 13.92
N PRO A 32 -5.62 -19.37 14.60
CA PRO A 32 -6.14 -20.58 13.99
C PRO A 32 -7.65 -20.53 13.77
N GLY A 33 -8.14 -21.40 12.87
CA GLY A 33 -9.57 -21.61 12.64
C GLY A 33 -10.23 -20.61 11.68
N ILE A 34 -9.49 -19.65 11.13
CA ILE A 34 -9.98 -18.70 10.13
C ILE A 34 -10.05 -19.42 8.77
N GLU A 35 -11.17 -19.28 8.06
CA GLU A 35 -11.30 -19.77 6.69
C GLU A 35 -10.35 -18.99 5.77
N LEU A 36 -9.53 -19.70 5.00
CA LEU A 36 -8.55 -19.11 4.10
C LEU A 36 -8.30 -19.99 2.89
N THR A 37 -8.59 -19.45 1.70
CA THR A 37 -8.27 -20.09 0.42
C THR A 37 -7.41 -19.18 -0.45
N ALA A 38 -6.79 -19.75 -1.49
CA ALA A 38 -6.01 -18.96 -2.45
C ALA A 38 -6.89 -17.95 -3.20
N GLU A 39 -8.14 -18.31 -3.51
CA GLU A 39 -9.11 -17.47 -4.21
C GLU A 39 -9.47 -16.22 -3.39
N MET A 40 -9.60 -16.35 -2.07
CA MET A 40 -9.85 -15.21 -1.18
C MET A 40 -8.72 -14.19 -1.23
N ILE A 41 -7.48 -14.64 -1.33
CA ILE A 41 -6.30 -13.77 -1.47
C ILE A 41 -6.23 -13.21 -2.90
N GLN A 42 -6.52 -14.05 -3.91
CA GLN A 42 -6.44 -13.69 -5.33
C GLN A 42 -7.35 -12.52 -5.68
N ALA A 43 -8.54 -12.45 -5.08
CA ALA A 43 -9.48 -11.35 -5.30
C ALA A 43 -8.87 -9.96 -5.01
N PHE A 44 -8.00 -9.85 -4.01
CA PHE A 44 -7.27 -8.61 -3.71
C PHE A 44 -6.07 -8.40 -4.63
N LEU A 45 -5.37 -9.47 -5.00
CA LEU A 45 -4.25 -9.40 -5.94
C LEU A 45 -4.70 -8.95 -7.33
N ASP A 46 -5.89 -9.37 -7.78
CA ASP A 46 -6.46 -8.98 -9.07
C ASP A 46 -6.72 -7.47 -9.17
N LYS A 47 -7.06 -6.82 -8.06
CA LYS A 47 -7.19 -5.35 -8.00
C LYS A 47 -5.85 -4.63 -8.21
N ARG A 48 -4.74 -5.26 -7.80
CA ARG A 48 -3.39 -4.66 -7.86
C ARG A 48 -2.63 -5.03 -9.13
N ARG A 49 -2.90 -6.16 -9.76
CA ARG A 49 -2.06 -6.76 -10.81
C ARG A 49 -1.74 -5.79 -11.95
N PRO A 50 -0.55 -5.91 -12.59
CA PRO A 50 -0.20 -5.12 -13.77
C PRO A 50 -1.08 -5.49 -14.97
N GLY A 51 -1.23 -4.54 -15.92
CA GLY A 51 -2.01 -4.79 -17.15
C GLY A 51 -3.52 -4.64 -17.01
N SER A 52 -4.03 -4.21 -15.84
CA SER A 52 -5.48 -4.06 -15.58
C SER A 52 -6.09 -2.80 -16.22
N GLY A 53 -5.31 -1.89 -16.82
CA GLY A 53 -5.83 -0.64 -17.40
C GLY A 53 -4.90 0.02 -18.41
N LYS A 54 -5.42 1.03 -19.13
CA LYS A 54 -4.72 1.78 -20.20
C LYS A 54 -3.45 2.50 -19.73
N PHE A 55 -3.39 2.94 -18.47
CA PHE A 55 -2.31 3.74 -17.88
C PHE A 55 -1.52 3.01 -16.80
N VAL A 56 -1.55 1.68 -16.83
CA VAL A 56 -0.70 0.83 -16.01
C VAL A 56 0.34 0.14 -16.89
N THR A 57 1.39 -0.39 -16.29
CA THR A 57 2.45 -1.10 -17.01
C THR A 57 1.89 -2.20 -17.91
N GLN A 58 2.49 -2.37 -19.09
CA GLN A 58 2.14 -3.43 -20.04
C GLN A 58 2.68 -4.82 -19.63
N ARG A 59 3.36 -4.94 -18.50
CA ARG A 59 3.77 -6.21 -17.94
C ARG A 59 2.51 -7.01 -17.60
N GLN A 60 2.47 -8.27 -18.04
CA GLN A 60 1.36 -9.17 -17.76
C GLN A 60 1.78 -10.23 -16.76
N GLU A 61 1.32 -10.07 -15.53
CA GLU A 61 1.53 -11.04 -14.45
C GLU A 61 0.16 -11.44 -13.90
N PRO A 62 -0.15 -12.71 -13.84
CA PRO A 62 -1.42 -13.17 -13.27
C PRO A 62 -1.45 -12.95 -11.76
N ASP A 63 -0.31 -12.73 -11.12
CA ASP A 63 -0.14 -12.66 -9.66
C ASP A 63 -0.77 -13.87 -8.95
N ALA A 64 -0.76 -15.03 -9.62
CA ALA A 64 -1.37 -16.26 -9.09
C ALA A 64 -0.69 -16.67 -7.78
N VAL A 65 -1.45 -16.60 -6.70
CA VAL A 65 -0.93 -16.92 -5.36
C VAL A 65 -1.06 -18.42 -5.07
N ARG A 66 -0.03 -18.97 -4.43
CA ARG A 66 -0.05 -20.32 -3.87
C ARG A 66 0.17 -20.25 -2.37
N ILE A 67 -0.67 -20.94 -1.61
CA ILE A 67 -0.46 -21.15 -0.17
C ILE A 67 0.39 -22.41 -0.01
N LEU A 68 1.53 -22.29 0.66
CA LEU A 68 2.50 -23.37 0.82
C LEU A 68 2.49 -23.99 2.23
N SER A 69 1.94 -23.27 3.22
CA SER A 69 1.84 -23.73 4.61
C SER A 69 0.82 -22.91 5.39
N GLY A 70 0.54 -23.34 6.62
CA GLY A 70 -0.28 -22.60 7.59
C GLY A 70 -1.79 -22.75 7.41
N VAL A 71 -2.23 -23.60 6.48
CA VAL A 71 -3.64 -23.97 6.29
C VAL A 71 -3.78 -25.50 6.30
N PHE A 72 -4.95 -25.97 6.70
CA PHE A 72 -5.30 -27.37 6.73
C PHE A 72 -6.77 -27.55 6.28
N GLU A 73 -7.00 -28.54 5.46
CA GLU A 73 -8.34 -28.97 5.05
C GLU A 73 -8.79 -30.11 5.95
N ASP A 74 -9.79 -29.85 6.78
CA ASP A 74 -10.38 -30.85 7.67
C ASP A 74 -11.80 -31.15 7.19
N GLU A 75 -12.12 -32.40 6.94
CA GLU A 75 -13.48 -32.87 6.55
C GLU A 75 -14.56 -32.38 7.54
N ARG A 76 -14.20 -32.18 8.82
CA ARG A 76 -15.10 -31.65 9.86
C ARG A 76 -15.31 -30.13 9.79
N SER A 77 -14.39 -29.39 9.17
CA SER A 77 -14.43 -27.92 9.12
C SER A 77 -15.04 -27.35 7.85
N ASN A 78 -15.40 -28.22 6.88
CA ASN A 78 -15.98 -27.85 5.59
C ASN A 78 -15.17 -26.74 4.86
N GLY A 79 -13.85 -26.95 4.68
CA GLY A 79 -12.96 -26.09 3.94
C GLY A 79 -11.58 -25.89 4.58
N GLN A 80 -10.75 -25.11 3.91
CA GLN A 80 -9.41 -24.79 4.40
C GLN A 80 -9.45 -23.76 5.54
N ARG A 81 -8.73 -24.04 6.62
CA ARG A 81 -8.63 -23.16 7.77
C ARG A 81 -7.18 -22.96 8.19
N THR A 82 -6.90 -21.78 8.74
CA THR A 82 -5.59 -21.46 9.34
C THR A 82 -5.31 -22.36 10.54
N THR A 83 -4.04 -22.73 10.69
CA THR A 83 -3.59 -23.64 11.76
C THR A 83 -2.95 -22.91 12.94
N GLY A 84 -2.75 -21.57 12.85
CA GLY A 84 -1.98 -20.81 13.83
C GLY A 84 -0.46 -20.91 13.63
N THR A 85 0.00 -21.64 12.62
CA THR A 85 1.42 -21.71 12.22
C THR A 85 1.71 -20.75 11.06
N PRO A 86 2.98 -20.47 10.72
CA PRO A 86 3.30 -19.53 9.65
C PRO A 86 2.66 -19.87 8.31
N ILE A 87 2.00 -18.90 7.71
CA ILE A 87 1.37 -19.00 6.38
C ILE A 87 2.38 -18.51 5.36
N SER A 88 2.88 -19.40 4.51
CA SER A 88 3.79 -19.05 3.42
C SER A 88 3.02 -18.90 2.12
N LEU A 89 3.21 -17.75 1.48
CA LEU A 89 2.59 -17.41 0.18
C LEU A 89 3.68 -17.22 -0.86
N MET A 90 3.46 -17.75 -2.07
CA MET A 90 4.36 -17.61 -3.22
C MET A 90 3.59 -17.12 -4.45
N ILE A 91 4.21 -16.21 -5.20
CA ILE A 91 3.73 -15.67 -6.48
C ILE A 91 4.88 -15.77 -7.48
N GLU A 92 4.71 -16.53 -8.55
CA GLU A 92 5.74 -16.69 -9.58
C GLU A 92 5.84 -15.43 -10.47
N ASN A 93 7.05 -15.13 -10.95
CA ASN A 93 7.28 -14.09 -11.94
C ASN A 93 7.30 -14.72 -13.34
N THR A 94 6.29 -14.42 -14.17
CA THR A 94 6.10 -15.06 -15.47
C THR A 94 6.49 -14.18 -16.66
N ASP A 95 6.35 -12.84 -16.56
CA ASP A 95 6.68 -11.89 -17.66
C ASP A 95 7.86 -10.99 -17.29
N GLN A 96 9.02 -11.59 -16.95
CA GLN A 96 10.27 -10.86 -16.72
C GLN A 96 11.09 -10.78 -18.02
N ARG A 97 11.62 -9.58 -18.35
CA ARG A 97 12.43 -9.31 -19.53
C ARG A 97 13.76 -8.67 -19.13
N SER A 98 14.74 -9.47 -18.75
CA SER A 98 16.04 -9.01 -18.24
C SER A 98 16.83 -8.19 -19.28
N LYS A 99 16.60 -8.40 -20.58
CA LYS A 99 17.28 -7.68 -21.67
C LYS A 99 16.95 -6.19 -21.74
N ASP A 100 15.80 -5.77 -21.16
CA ASP A 100 15.35 -4.37 -21.15
C ASP A 100 16.21 -3.46 -20.26
N TYR A 101 17.14 -4.02 -19.48
CA TYR A 101 17.88 -3.30 -18.43
C TYR A 101 19.40 -3.22 -18.67
N SER A 102 19.90 -3.57 -19.85
CA SER A 102 21.35 -3.59 -20.13
C SER A 102 22.01 -2.20 -20.01
N GLU A 103 21.34 -1.13 -20.47
CA GLU A 103 21.87 0.25 -20.42
C GLU A 103 21.97 0.79 -18.98
N ILE A 104 21.12 0.28 -18.06
CA ILE A 104 21.12 0.74 -16.66
C ILE A 104 21.93 -0.17 -15.73
N ALA A 105 22.56 -1.23 -16.28
CA ALA A 105 23.36 -2.15 -15.48
C ALA A 105 24.53 -1.43 -14.79
N GLN A 106 25.12 -0.44 -15.43
CA GLN A 106 26.27 0.32 -14.94
C GLN A 106 25.94 1.79 -14.60
N ALA A 107 24.67 2.20 -14.64
CA ALA A 107 24.25 3.57 -14.41
C ALA A 107 23.21 3.66 -13.31
N PHE A 108 23.16 4.80 -12.60
CA PHE A 108 22.18 5.04 -11.54
C PHE A 108 21.02 5.88 -12.08
N ARG A 109 19.80 5.34 -12.05
CA ARG A 109 18.61 6.11 -12.45
C ARG A 109 18.35 7.25 -11.48
N PRO A 110 18.25 8.51 -11.96
CA PRO A 110 17.92 9.66 -11.10
C PRO A 110 16.60 9.47 -10.36
N GLY A 111 16.60 9.71 -9.03
CA GLY A 111 15.40 9.53 -8.20
C GLY A 111 14.97 8.09 -7.95
N HIS A 112 15.72 7.08 -8.45
CA HIS A 112 15.55 5.68 -8.13
C HIS A 112 16.46 5.24 -6.96
N ALA A 113 16.22 4.05 -6.42
CA ALA A 113 17.01 3.51 -5.31
C ALA A 113 18.38 2.94 -5.73
N ASP A 114 18.74 2.96 -7.00
CA ASP A 114 19.93 2.31 -7.55
C ASP A 114 21.22 2.69 -6.80
N TYR A 115 21.48 4.01 -6.68
CA TYR A 115 22.66 4.51 -5.97
C TYR A 115 22.64 4.14 -4.47
N ALA A 116 21.50 4.31 -3.81
CA ALA A 116 21.39 4.03 -2.38
C ALA A 116 21.61 2.54 -2.06
N TYR A 117 21.09 1.64 -2.89
CA TYR A 117 21.33 0.20 -2.75
C TYR A 117 22.79 -0.16 -3.01
N PHE A 118 23.39 0.40 -4.05
CA PHE A 118 24.80 0.18 -4.37
C PHE A 118 25.70 0.70 -3.24
N ALA A 119 25.48 1.91 -2.77
CA ALA A 119 26.24 2.51 -1.67
C ALA A 119 26.12 1.72 -0.35
N LYS A 120 24.96 1.11 -0.10
CA LYS A 120 24.71 0.38 1.14
C LYS A 120 25.25 -1.06 1.09
N TYR A 121 25.02 -1.77 -0.03
CA TYR A 121 25.25 -3.20 -0.12
C TYR A 121 26.45 -3.57 -1.00
N GLY A 122 27.03 -2.62 -1.76
CA GLY A 122 28.10 -2.87 -2.72
C GLY A 122 27.65 -3.62 -3.98
N VAL A 123 26.40 -4.05 -4.02
CA VAL A 123 25.79 -4.78 -5.13
C VAL A 123 24.31 -4.41 -5.23
N ARG A 124 23.76 -4.41 -6.43
CA ARG A 124 22.33 -4.20 -6.68
C ARG A 124 21.82 -5.11 -7.81
N ASP A 125 20.58 -5.53 -7.73
CA ASP A 125 19.89 -6.08 -8.90
C ASP A 125 19.34 -4.93 -9.74
N TYR A 126 20.01 -4.63 -10.87
CA TYR A 126 19.60 -3.58 -11.80
C TYR A 126 18.32 -3.96 -12.57
N ARG A 127 17.97 -5.24 -12.66
CA ARG A 127 16.81 -5.75 -13.39
C ARG A 127 15.53 -5.35 -12.67
N GLY A 128 14.85 -4.32 -13.18
CA GLY A 128 13.63 -3.80 -12.58
C GLY A 128 13.77 -3.23 -11.17
N GLY A 129 14.99 -3.11 -10.62
CA GLY A 129 15.26 -2.55 -9.30
C GLY A 129 15.16 -3.54 -8.13
N GLY A 130 15.11 -4.85 -8.39
CA GLY A 130 15.12 -5.89 -7.34
C GLY A 130 14.03 -5.68 -6.30
N ARG A 131 14.41 -5.60 -5.01
CA ARG A 131 13.52 -5.34 -3.87
C ARG A 131 12.92 -3.93 -3.84
N SER A 132 13.54 -2.94 -4.50
CA SER A 132 12.98 -1.57 -4.57
C SER A 132 11.86 -1.42 -5.59
N SER A 133 11.58 -2.47 -6.37
CA SER A 133 10.51 -2.49 -7.37
C SER A 133 9.11 -2.52 -6.74
N ALA A 134 8.16 -1.81 -7.34
CA ALA A 134 6.76 -1.89 -6.95
C ALA A 134 6.16 -3.32 -7.10
N ARG A 135 6.84 -4.24 -7.77
CA ARG A 135 6.45 -5.66 -7.87
C ARG A 135 6.35 -6.33 -6.50
N GLU A 136 7.21 -5.95 -5.55
CA GLU A 136 7.23 -6.44 -4.18
C GLU A 136 5.88 -6.24 -3.46
N THR A 137 5.13 -5.21 -3.82
CA THR A 137 3.84 -4.91 -3.19
C THR A 137 2.77 -5.98 -3.41
N ALA A 138 2.94 -6.92 -4.35
CA ALA A 138 2.06 -8.07 -4.48
C ALA A 138 2.07 -8.93 -3.21
N ALA A 139 3.25 -9.15 -2.61
CA ALA A 139 3.37 -9.86 -1.34
C ALA A 139 2.65 -9.13 -0.19
N ARG A 140 2.69 -7.78 -0.18
CA ARG A 140 1.97 -6.99 0.84
C ARG A 140 0.46 -7.10 0.68
N VAL A 141 -0.05 -7.06 -0.55
CA VAL A 141 -1.49 -7.22 -0.82
C VAL A 141 -1.96 -8.62 -0.43
N ALA A 142 -1.17 -9.64 -0.71
CA ALA A 142 -1.47 -11.01 -0.28
C ALA A 142 -1.54 -11.13 1.27
N ALA A 143 -0.59 -10.52 1.99
CA ALA A 143 -0.62 -10.47 3.46
C ALA A 143 -1.80 -9.65 4.00
N GLY A 144 -2.12 -8.51 3.34
CA GLY A 144 -3.28 -7.67 3.68
C GLY A 144 -4.62 -8.38 3.54
N ALA A 145 -4.75 -9.29 2.57
CA ALA A 145 -5.94 -10.13 2.45
C ALA A 145 -6.14 -11.02 3.70
N ILE A 146 -5.07 -11.63 4.21
CA ILE A 146 -5.11 -12.39 5.47
C ILE A 146 -5.42 -11.47 6.66
N ALA A 147 -4.78 -10.30 6.72
CA ALA A 147 -4.98 -9.33 7.80
C ALA A 147 -6.45 -8.93 7.97
N ARG A 148 -7.18 -8.73 6.86
CA ARG A 148 -8.62 -8.41 6.88
C ARG A 148 -9.46 -9.49 7.55
N LEU A 149 -9.08 -10.76 7.42
CA LEU A 149 -9.78 -11.88 8.04
C LEU A 149 -9.52 -11.96 9.56
N VAL A 150 -8.42 -11.38 10.03
CA VAL A 150 -8.09 -11.31 11.48
C VAL A 150 -8.91 -10.25 12.20
N ILE A 151 -9.43 -9.25 11.48
CA ILE A 151 -10.21 -8.13 12.01
C ILE A 151 -11.64 -8.11 11.44
N PRO A 152 -12.45 -9.14 11.67
CA PRO A 152 -13.81 -9.19 11.16
C PRO A 152 -14.61 -7.99 11.69
N GLY A 153 -15.42 -7.38 10.82
CA GLY A 153 -16.21 -6.17 11.14
C GLY A 153 -15.48 -4.85 10.85
N VAL A 154 -14.18 -4.88 10.52
CA VAL A 154 -13.47 -3.70 10.03
C VAL A 154 -13.43 -3.71 8.50
N THR A 155 -13.96 -2.64 7.89
CA THR A 155 -13.86 -2.40 6.46
C THR A 155 -12.74 -1.43 6.17
N VAL A 156 -11.75 -1.84 5.38
CA VAL A 156 -10.67 -0.97 4.92
C VAL A 156 -10.86 -0.72 3.43
N ARG A 157 -10.99 0.53 3.04
CA ARG A 157 -11.17 0.96 1.65
C ARG A 157 -10.32 2.18 1.34
N ALA A 158 -9.90 2.33 0.10
CA ALA A 158 -9.10 3.47 -0.32
C ALA A 158 -9.54 4.01 -1.67
N ALA A 159 -9.27 5.29 -1.89
CA ALA A 159 -9.60 5.99 -3.13
C ALA A 159 -8.44 6.87 -3.57
N LEU A 160 -8.30 7.06 -4.87
CA LEU A 160 -7.38 8.02 -5.43
C LEU A 160 -8.03 9.40 -5.40
N THR A 161 -7.40 10.35 -4.71
CA THR A 161 -7.94 11.70 -4.52
C THR A 161 -7.24 12.77 -5.36
N GLN A 162 -6.06 12.43 -5.93
CA GLN A 162 -5.34 13.37 -6.79
C GLN A 162 -4.42 12.60 -7.76
N ILE A 163 -4.36 13.06 -9.02
CA ILE A 163 -3.34 12.68 -10.01
C ILE A 163 -2.68 13.95 -10.53
N GLY A 164 -1.35 14.06 -10.35
CA GLY A 164 -0.60 15.25 -10.70
C GLY A 164 -1.18 16.50 -10.03
N PRO A 165 -1.48 17.58 -10.77
CA PRO A 165 -2.07 18.80 -10.21
C PRO A 165 -3.59 18.74 -10.03
N HIS A 166 -4.25 17.66 -10.42
CA HIS A 166 -5.72 17.57 -10.50
C HIS A 166 -6.26 16.77 -9.31
N ALA A 167 -6.80 17.45 -8.31
CA ALA A 167 -7.50 16.85 -7.18
C ALA A 167 -9.00 16.69 -7.50
N ILE A 168 -9.65 15.74 -6.81
CA ILE A 168 -11.11 15.57 -6.83
C ILE A 168 -11.82 16.79 -6.24
N ASN A 169 -13.10 16.96 -6.57
CA ASN A 169 -13.99 17.77 -5.75
C ASN A 169 -14.56 16.89 -4.63
N ARG A 170 -14.26 17.22 -3.36
CA ARG A 170 -14.71 16.44 -2.20
C ARG A 170 -16.23 16.44 -2.03
N ASP A 171 -16.95 17.43 -2.55
CA ASP A 171 -18.41 17.46 -2.53
C ASP A 171 -19.04 16.36 -3.40
N ASN A 172 -18.28 15.82 -4.36
CA ASN A 172 -18.70 14.73 -5.23
C ASN A 172 -18.30 13.34 -4.70
N TRP A 173 -17.86 13.24 -3.44
CA TRP A 173 -17.36 11.98 -2.89
C TRP A 173 -18.45 10.92 -2.83
N ASP A 174 -18.25 9.84 -3.59
CA ASP A 174 -19.10 8.65 -3.60
C ASP A 174 -18.24 7.38 -3.62
N TRP A 175 -18.29 6.62 -2.55
CA TRP A 175 -17.54 5.37 -2.44
C TRP A 175 -17.97 4.30 -3.46
N ASP A 176 -19.22 4.30 -3.89
CA ASP A 176 -19.71 3.35 -4.89
C ASP A 176 -19.10 3.57 -6.27
N GLN A 177 -18.56 4.77 -6.54
CA GLN A 177 -17.87 5.09 -7.78
C GLN A 177 -16.44 4.56 -7.84
N VAL A 178 -15.79 4.27 -6.71
CA VAL A 178 -14.37 3.93 -6.63
C VAL A 178 -14.02 2.71 -7.49
N GLU A 179 -14.80 1.66 -7.43
CA GLU A 179 -14.58 0.44 -8.24
C GLU A 179 -15.23 0.50 -9.64
N GLN A 180 -15.99 1.56 -9.96
CA GLN A 180 -16.66 1.72 -11.24
C GLN A 180 -15.82 2.41 -12.32
N ASN A 181 -14.65 2.92 -11.97
CA ASN A 181 -13.74 3.57 -12.90
C ASN A 181 -12.30 3.06 -12.76
N PRO A 182 -11.47 3.16 -13.81
CA PRO A 182 -10.12 2.58 -13.82
C PRO A 182 -9.10 3.32 -12.95
N TYR A 183 -9.51 4.40 -12.30
CA TYR A 183 -8.64 5.26 -11.49
C TYR A 183 -8.90 5.15 -9.99
N TRP A 184 -9.86 4.33 -9.55
CA TRP A 184 -10.28 4.26 -8.14
C TRP A 184 -10.72 5.63 -7.59
N SER A 185 -11.34 6.47 -8.43
CA SER A 185 -11.81 7.80 -8.04
C SER A 185 -13.16 7.72 -7.34
N PRO A 186 -13.35 8.43 -6.21
CA PRO A 186 -14.66 8.61 -5.61
C PRO A 186 -15.47 9.73 -6.29
N ASP A 187 -14.85 10.50 -7.20
CA ASP A 187 -15.47 11.57 -7.99
C ASP A 187 -15.45 11.15 -9.46
N ALA A 188 -16.61 10.75 -9.99
CA ALA A 188 -16.73 10.32 -11.37
C ALA A 188 -16.42 11.46 -12.38
N ALA A 189 -16.63 12.72 -12.00
CA ALA A 189 -16.42 13.88 -12.88
C ALA A 189 -14.96 14.17 -13.16
N ILE A 190 -14.03 13.74 -12.28
CA ILE A 190 -12.59 13.97 -12.48
C ILE A 190 -11.94 12.96 -13.45
N ALA A 191 -12.56 11.80 -13.69
CA ALA A 191 -11.97 10.73 -14.49
C ALA A 191 -11.54 11.16 -15.90
N PRO A 192 -12.33 11.93 -16.67
CA PRO A 192 -11.90 12.45 -17.97
C PRO A 192 -10.69 13.39 -17.89
N VAL A 193 -10.61 14.22 -16.84
CA VAL A 193 -9.49 15.15 -16.61
C VAL A 193 -8.21 14.37 -16.33
N TRP A 194 -8.29 13.33 -15.51
CA TRP A 194 -7.15 12.46 -15.25
C TRP A 194 -6.73 11.67 -16.47
N GLU A 195 -7.67 11.19 -17.28
CA GLU A 195 -7.35 10.51 -18.53
C GLU A 195 -6.58 11.42 -19.50
N GLU A 196 -7.04 12.64 -19.71
CA GLU A 196 -6.36 13.62 -20.56
C GLU A 196 -4.95 13.93 -20.04
N HIS A 197 -4.81 14.16 -18.74
CA HIS A 197 -3.51 14.42 -18.11
C HIS A 197 -2.55 13.25 -18.29
N LEU A 198 -2.99 12.03 -17.98
CA LEU A 198 -2.18 10.82 -18.12
C LEU A 198 -1.77 10.55 -19.57
N GLU A 199 -2.64 10.84 -20.53
CA GLU A 199 -2.33 10.72 -21.96
C GLU A 199 -1.23 11.72 -22.39
N LYS A 200 -1.29 12.97 -21.91
CA LYS A 200 -0.24 13.99 -22.13
C LYS A 200 1.10 13.53 -21.53
N ILE A 201 1.07 13.06 -20.29
CA ILE A 201 2.26 12.56 -19.57
C ILE A 201 2.87 11.36 -20.31
N ARG A 202 2.05 10.39 -20.70
CA ARG A 202 2.49 9.19 -21.45
C ARG A 202 3.12 9.56 -22.78
N LYS A 203 2.50 10.46 -23.57
CA LYS A 203 3.04 10.94 -24.86
C LYS A 203 4.36 11.70 -24.69
N ALA A 204 4.51 12.45 -23.60
CA ALA A 204 5.76 13.12 -23.27
C ALA A 204 6.86 12.17 -22.79
N GLY A 205 6.57 10.88 -22.55
CA GLY A 205 7.52 9.94 -21.99
C GLY A 205 7.90 10.25 -20.55
N SER A 206 6.99 10.91 -19.80
CA SER A 206 7.17 11.33 -18.42
C SER A 206 6.29 10.51 -17.46
N SER A 207 6.24 10.92 -16.20
CA SER A 207 5.41 10.32 -15.13
C SER A 207 4.83 11.41 -14.26
N THR A 208 3.79 11.07 -13.50
CA THR A 208 3.12 11.96 -12.56
C THR A 208 2.90 11.29 -11.22
N GLY A 209 2.79 12.08 -10.15
CA GLY A 209 2.48 11.59 -8.79
C GLY A 209 0.99 11.47 -8.55
N ALA A 210 0.63 11.03 -7.34
CA ALA A 210 -0.76 10.86 -6.93
C ALA A 210 -0.90 10.93 -5.40
N ILE A 211 -2.13 11.14 -4.93
CA ILE A 211 -2.51 10.99 -3.52
C ILE A 211 -3.60 9.93 -3.42
N VAL A 212 -3.41 8.99 -2.51
CA VAL A 212 -4.39 7.96 -2.13
C VAL A 212 -4.85 8.26 -0.71
N GLU A 213 -6.15 8.27 -0.50
CA GLU A 213 -6.77 8.34 0.84
C GLU A 213 -7.34 6.98 1.21
N VAL A 214 -7.11 6.54 2.43
CA VAL A 214 -7.61 5.28 2.99
C VAL A 214 -8.46 5.57 4.21
N GLU A 215 -9.55 4.84 4.32
CA GLU A 215 -10.47 4.87 5.45
C GLU A 215 -10.68 3.46 5.99
N ALA A 216 -10.56 3.29 7.31
CA ALA A 216 -10.94 2.06 7.99
C ALA A 216 -12.12 2.32 8.91
N ILE A 217 -13.26 1.68 8.63
CA ILE A 217 -14.53 1.82 9.33
C ILE A 217 -14.74 0.60 10.22
N GLY A 218 -15.37 0.79 11.38
CA GLY A 218 -15.65 -0.29 12.32
C GLY A 218 -14.48 -0.64 13.24
N VAL A 219 -13.41 0.18 13.23
CA VAL A 219 -12.33 0.04 14.20
C VAL A 219 -12.84 0.44 15.58
N PRO A 220 -12.89 -0.47 16.56
CA PRO A 220 -13.35 -0.13 17.91
C PRO A 220 -12.45 0.91 18.59
N ALA A 221 -12.98 1.66 19.53
CA ALA A 221 -12.15 2.46 20.41
C ALA A 221 -11.23 1.57 21.24
N GLY A 222 -9.95 1.98 21.38
CA GLY A 222 -9.00 1.28 22.26
C GLY A 222 -7.84 0.56 21.56
N TRP A 223 -7.82 0.44 20.22
CA TRP A 223 -6.66 -0.17 19.53
C TRP A 223 -5.51 0.83 19.40
N GLY A 224 -4.30 0.34 19.61
CA GLY A 224 -3.08 1.16 19.65
C GLY A 224 -2.57 1.31 21.07
N ALA A 225 -1.57 2.15 21.26
CA ALA A 225 -0.93 2.39 22.55
C ALA A 225 -0.41 3.83 22.65
N PRO A 226 -0.26 4.38 23.86
CA PRO A 226 0.36 5.70 24.02
C PRO A 226 1.86 5.65 23.71
N LEU A 227 2.46 6.82 23.50
CA LEU A 227 3.89 7.08 23.29
C LEU A 227 4.46 6.37 22.05
N TYR A 228 5.19 5.26 22.21
CA TYR A 228 6.00 4.66 21.15
C TYR A 228 5.24 3.68 20.26
N GLY A 229 4.12 3.14 20.71
CA GLY A 229 3.26 2.22 19.94
C GLY A 229 1.98 2.87 19.42
N LYS A 230 2.01 4.16 19.13
CA LYS A 230 0.86 4.91 18.63
C LYS A 230 0.36 4.35 17.32
N LEU A 231 -0.96 4.17 17.19
CA LEU A 231 -1.59 3.69 15.98
C LEU A 231 -1.32 4.59 14.76
N ASP A 232 -1.36 5.92 14.93
CA ASP A 232 -1.02 6.89 13.89
C ASP A 232 0.45 6.77 13.45
N ALA A 233 1.38 6.57 14.39
CA ALA A 233 2.80 6.38 14.07
C ALA A 233 3.06 5.05 13.34
N GLU A 234 2.43 3.96 13.75
CA GLU A 234 2.52 2.65 13.10
C GLU A 234 1.92 2.69 11.68
N LEU A 235 0.76 3.36 11.51
CA LEU A 235 0.16 3.62 10.20
C LEU A 235 1.10 4.44 9.32
N ALA A 236 1.64 5.55 9.82
CA ALA A 236 2.55 6.40 9.07
C ALA A 236 3.81 5.63 8.64
N ALA A 237 4.41 4.83 9.52
CA ALA A 237 5.58 4.01 9.21
C ALA A 237 5.28 2.94 8.14
N ALA A 238 4.15 2.23 8.27
CA ALA A 238 3.74 1.20 7.33
C ALA A 238 3.44 1.79 5.94
N LEU A 239 2.68 2.87 5.88
CA LEU A 239 2.31 3.55 4.63
C LEU A 239 3.51 4.22 3.96
N MET A 240 4.42 4.84 4.73
CA MET A 240 5.68 5.40 4.21
C MET A 240 6.62 4.32 3.66
N SER A 241 6.51 3.09 4.13
CA SER A 241 7.30 1.95 3.63
C SER A 241 6.90 1.49 2.23
N ILE A 242 5.75 1.92 1.71
CA ILE A 242 5.28 1.58 0.37
C ILE A 242 6.21 2.23 -0.67
N ASN A 243 6.55 1.47 -1.72
CA ASN A 243 7.40 1.97 -2.80
C ASN A 243 6.83 3.26 -3.41
N ALA A 244 7.68 4.26 -3.60
CA ALA A 244 7.36 5.60 -4.10
C ALA A 244 6.55 6.50 -3.15
N ALA A 245 6.13 6.06 -1.97
CA ALA A 245 5.56 6.94 -0.96
C ALA A 245 6.57 8.02 -0.52
N LYS A 246 6.11 9.26 -0.34
CA LYS A 246 6.92 10.43 0.04
C LYS A 246 6.26 11.33 1.08
N GLY A 247 5.00 11.08 1.39
CA GLY A 247 4.27 11.78 2.45
C GLY A 247 3.16 10.91 2.97
N VAL A 248 2.90 11.01 4.26
CA VAL A 248 1.74 10.39 4.93
C VAL A 248 1.14 11.44 5.86
N GLU A 249 -0.17 11.54 5.84
CA GLU A 249 -0.96 12.36 6.74
C GLU A 249 -2.02 11.50 7.43
N ILE A 250 -2.31 11.81 8.69
CA ILE A 250 -3.39 11.20 9.47
C ILE A 250 -4.44 12.28 9.76
N GLY A 251 -5.71 12.00 9.48
CA GLY A 251 -6.78 12.98 9.61
C GLY A 251 -6.53 14.22 8.76
N GLU A 252 -6.63 15.41 9.36
CA GLU A 252 -6.33 16.69 8.67
C GLU A 252 -4.85 16.83 8.29
N GLY A 253 -3.95 16.09 8.93
CA GLY A 253 -2.53 16.13 8.61
C GLY A 253 -1.94 17.52 8.70
N PHE A 254 -1.27 18.00 7.66
CA PHE A 254 -0.66 19.33 7.64
C PHE A 254 -1.68 20.48 7.69
N ALA A 255 -2.92 20.27 7.26
CA ALA A 255 -3.97 21.29 7.29
C ALA A 255 -4.33 21.67 8.75
N SER A 256 -4.16 20.77 9.71
CA SER A 256 -4.40 21.05 11.13
C SER A 256 -3.57 22.22 11.68
N ALA A 257 -2.40 22.48 11.09
CA ALA A 257 -1.55 23.61 11.51
C ALA A 257 -2.18 25.00 11.25
N ALA A 258 -3.16 25.08 10.36
CA ALA A 258 -3.87 26.31 10.04
C ALA A 258 -5.19 26.47 10.85
N LEU A 259 -5.58 25.44 11.61
CA LEU A 259 -6.80 25.47 12.43
C LEU A 259 -6.54 26.10 13.79
N THR A 260 -7.58 26.72 14.36
CA THR A 260 -7.57 27.08 15.78
C THR A 260 -7.87 25.86 16.65
N GLY A 261 -7.65 25.96 17.96
CA GLY A 261 -7.93 24.85 18.88
C GLY A 261 -9.39 24.43 18.88
N GLU A 262 -10.32 25.39 18.81
CA GLU A 262 -11.76 25.15 18.71
C GLU A 262 -12.20 24.56 17.38
N ASP A 263 -11.57 24.96 16.28
CA ASP A 263 -11.88 24.41 14.93
C ASP A 263 -11.33 23.00 14.76
N ASN A 264 -10.18 22.69 15.37
CA ASN A 264 -9.58 21.35 15.31
C ASN A 264 -10.18 20.37 16.33
N ALA A 265 -10.97 20.85 17.30
CA ALA A 265 -11.52 19.98 18.33
C ALA A 265 -12.62 19.07 17.77
N ASP A 266 -12.42 17.75 17.92
CA ASP A 266 -13.44 16.75 17.62
C ASP A 266 -14.43 16.67 18.78
N ALA A 267 -15.39 17.60 18.79
CA ALA A 267 -16.37 17.72 19.86
C ALA A 267 -17.27 16.47 19.93
N MET A 268 -17.65 16.10 21.16
CA MET A 268 -18.49 14.93 21.42
C MET A 268 -19.85 15.30 21.96
N ARG A 269 -20.84 14.46 21.64
CA ARG A 269 -22.18 14.46 22.24
C ARG A 269 -22.58 13.04 22.63
N ARG A 270 -23.62 12.91 23.40
CA ARG A 270 -24.23 11.61 23.66
C ARG A 270 -25.04 11.19 22.44
N GLY A 271 -24.70 10.06 21.85
CA GLY A 271 -25.45 9.48 20.73
C GLY A 271 -26.81 8.91 21.14
N PRO A 272 -27.66 8.57 20.16
CA PRO A 272 -28.98 7.97 20.42
C PRO A 272 -28.90 6.63 21.16
N ASP A 273 -27.83 5.89 21.00
CA ASP A 273 -27.51 4.62 21.66
C ASP A 273 -26.84 4.81 23.04
N GLY A 274 -26.66 6.06 23.46
CA GLY A 274 -26.00 6.43 24.71
C GLY A 274 -24.47 6.43 24.67
N GLN A 275 -23.86 6.06 23.52
CA GLN A 275 -22.41 6.05 23.32
C GLN A 275 -21.90 7.44 22.89
N PRO A 276 -20.61 7.71 23.03
CA PRO A 276 -20.00 8.93 22.48
C PRO A 276 -20.19 9.03 20.95
N MET A 277 -20.69 10.17 20.50
CA MET A 277 -20.79 10.52 19.07
C MET A 277 -19.95 11.76 18.83
N PHE A 278 -18.96 11.64 17.97
CA PHE A 278 -18.10 12.73 17.53
C PHE A 278 -18.78 13.55 16.44
N LEU A 279 -18.60 14.88 16.46
CA LEU A 279 -19.23 15.80 15.50
C LEU A 279 -18.30 16.11 14.31
N SER A 280 -17.03 15.80 14.42
CA SER A 280 -15.99 15.92 13.37
C SER A 280 -14.95 14.80 13.55
N ASN A 281 -14.00 14.68 12.62
CA ASN A 281 -12.95 13.67 12.67
C ASN A 281 -11.61 14.27 12.18
N HIS A 282 -11.23 15.43 12.68
CA HIS A 282 -9.96 16.09 12.33
C HIS A 282 -8.74 15.26 12.72
N ALA A 283 -8.84 14.54 13.85
CA ALA A 283 -7.79 13.63 14.32
C ALA A 283 -7.66 12.34 13.49
N GLY A 284 -8.58 12.08 12.55
CA GLY A 284 -8.55 10.88 11.71
C GLY A 284 -8.73 9.58 12.49
N GLY A 285 -9.59 9.58 13.52
CA GLY A 285 -9.96 8.40 14.30
C GLY A 285 -8.92 7.97 15.34
N VAL A 286 -7.88 8.75 15.58
CA VAL A 286 -6.80 8.41 16.53
C VAL A 286 -6.50 9.59 17.44
N LEU A 287 -6.63 9.41 18.74
CA LEU A 287 -6.27 10.39 19.76
C LEU A 287 -5.28 9.76 20.75
N GLY A 288 -4.18 10.46 21.01
CA GLY A 288 -3.14 9.97 21.91
C GLY A 288 -2.49 8.65 21.48
N GLY A 289 -2.62 8.28 20.20
CA GLY A 289 -2.11 7.03 19.63
C GLY A 289 -3.06 5.84 19.73
N ILE A 290 -4.32 6.09 20.15
CA ILE A 290 -5.34 5.06 20.39
C ILE A 290 -6.56 5.39 19.53
N SER A 291 -7.19 4.38 18.94
CA SER A 291 -8.41 4.55 18.13
C SER A 291 -9.60 5.04 18.97
N THR A 292 -10.42 5.90 18.39
CA THR A 292 -11.55 6.55 19.05
C THR A 292 -12.90 5.87 18.79
N GLY A 293 -12.95 4.89 17.86
CA GLY A 293 -14.20 4.35 17.34
C GLY A 293 -14.72 5.05 16.08
N GLN A 294 -14.10 6.19 15.71
CA GLN A 294 -14.36 6.87 14.45
C GLN A 294 -13.61 6.18 13.29
N PRO A 295 -13.98 6.47 12.03
CA PRO A 295 -13.17 6.03 10.89
C PRO A 295 -11.70 6.45 11.03
N VAL A 296 -10.79 5.51 10.84
CA VAL A 296 -9.35 5.81 10.81
C VAL A 296 -9.01 6.25 9.40
N VAL A 297 -8.53 7.50 9.25
CA VAL A 297 -8.27 8.14 7.95
C VAL A 297 -6.81 8.51 7.80
N ALA A 298 -6.20 8.10 6.67
CA ALA A 298 -4.84 8.49 6.30
C ALA A 298 -4.73 8.81 4.81
N ARG A 299 -3.76 9.65 4.44
CA ARG A 299 -3.42 9.99 3.06
C ARG A 299 -1.98 9.67 2.76
N VAL A 300 -1.72 9.18 1.54
CA VAL A 300 -0.37 8.81 1.08
C VAL A 300 -0.06 9.51 -0.23
N ALA A 301 1.01 10.30 -0.24
CA ALA A 301 1.52 10.93 -1.44
C ALA A 301 2.56 10.04 -2.12
N PHE A 302 2.31 9.68 -3.37
CA PHE A 302 3.22 8.93 -4.24
C PHE A 302 3.95 9.89 -5.17
N LYS A 303 5.29 9.81 -5.19
CA LYS A 303 6.08 10.56 -6.17
C LYS A 303 5.91 10.00 -7.58
N PRO A 304 6.18 10.81 -8.64
CA PRO A 304 6.31 10.30 -10.00
C PRO A 304 7.36 9.18 -10.07
N THR A 305 7.13 8.20 -10.95
CA THR A 305 8.14 7.15 -11.18
C THR A 305 9.42 7.76 -11.78
N SER A 306 10.56 7.29 -11.32
CA SER A 306 11.88 7.78 -11.79
C SER A 306 12.30 7.20 -13.14
N SER A 307 11.63 6.16 -13.61
CA SER A 307 11.91 5.52 -14.90
C SER A 307 11.12 6.21 -16.00
N ILE A 308 11.74 7.18 -16.68
CA ILE A 308 11.11 8.00 -17.73
C ILE A 308 11.94 7.96 -19.02
N LEU A 309 11.28 8.27 -20.14
CA LEU A 309 11.93 8.30 -21.47
C LEU A 309 12.68 9.61 -21.75
N ILE A 310 12.53 10.62 -20.90
CA ILE A 310 13.22 11.90 -21.00
C ILE A 310 14.64 11.73 -20.43
N PRO A 311 15.72 12.03 -21.18
CA PRO A 311 17.09 11.95 -20.69
C PRO A 311 17.29 12.81 -19.44
N ARG A 312 18.07 12.29 -18.49
CA ARG A 312 18.44 12.98 -17.25
C ARG A 312 19.89 12.75 -16.92
N GLN A 313 20.56 13.78 -16.45
CA GLN A 313 21.94 13.72 -15.97
C GLN A 313 22.05 12.80 -14.76
N THR A 314 23.07 11.95 -14.77
CA THR A 314 23.37 11.03 -13.68
C THR A 314 24.85 10.61 -13.74
N LEU A 315 25.21 9.69 -12.84
CA LEU A 315 26.53 9.06 -12.81
C LEU A 315 26.40 7.56 -13.16
N ASN A 316 27.46 7.03 -13.77
CA ASN A 316 27.67 5.59 -13.83
C ASN A 316 28.44 5.07 -12.59
N GLU A 317 28.67 3.77 -12.51
CA GLU A 317 29.39 3.15 -11.39
C GLU A 317 30.88 3.53 -11.34
N ALA A 318 31.46 4.02 -12.44
CA ALA A 318 32.83 4.56 -12.51
C ALA A 318 32.92 6.03 -12.05
N GLY A 319 31.77 6.68 -11.74
CA GLY A 319 31.71 8.09 -11.34
C GLY A 319 31.71 9.08 -12.50
N GLU A 320 31.51 8.62 -13.74
CA GLU A 320 31.45 9.48 -14.92
C GLU A 320 30.05 10.08 -15.10
N GLU A 321 29.98 11.36 -15.48
CA GLU A 321 28.72 12.04 -15.81
C GLU A 321 28.17 11.55 -17.15
N ILE A 322 26.90 11.13 -17.15
CA ILE A 322 26.20 10.62 -18.34
C ILE A 322 24.77 11.14 -18.40
N ASP A 323 24.21 11.16 -19.60
CA ASP A 323 22.76 11.33 -19.79
C ASP A 323 22.09 9.96 -19.91
N LEU A 324 21.21 9.64 -18.99
CA LEU A 324 20.50 8.36 -18.95
C LEU A 324 19.05 8.53 -19.40
N ARG A 325 18.62 7.69 -20.33
CA ARG A 325 17.23 7.50 -20.73
C ARG A 325 16.77 6.12 -20.30
N THR A 326 15.78 6.05 -19.41
CA THR A 326 15.30 4.74 -18.94
C THR A 326 14.25 4.19 -19.89
N LYS A 327 14.62 3.19 -20.67
CA LYS A 327 13.67 2.41 -21.49
C LYS A 327 13.02 1.34 -20.59
N GLY A 328 11.76 0.98 -20.88
CA GLY A 328 11.05 -0.07 -20.16
C GLY A 328 9.54 0.17 -20.08
N ARG A 329 8.86 -0.80 -19.45
CA ARG A 329 7.40 -0.81 -19.26
C ARG A 329 7.08 -0.25 -17.86
N HIS A 330 6.89 1.07 -17.75
CA HIS A 330 6.63 1.73 -16.47
C HIS A 330 5.24 2.33 -16.41
N ASP A 331 4.67 2.40 -15.20
CA ASP A 331 3.41 3.09 -14.96
C ASP A 331 3.60 4.61 -15.12
N PRO A 332 2.81 5.32 -15.94
CA PRO A 332 2.81 6.79 -15.95
C PRO A 332 2.43 7.39 -14.59
N CYS A 333 1.59 6.68 -13.83
CA CYS A 333 1.18 7.02 -12.47
C CYS A 333 1.10 5.75 -11.62
N VAL A 334 2.04 5.57 -10.70
CA VAL A 334 2.07 4.37 -9.83
C VAL A 334 0.96 4.39 -8.77
N GLY A 335 0.40 5.56 -8.45
CA GLY A 335 -0.64 5.71 -7.44
C GLY A 335 -1.91 4.91 -7.74
N ILE A 336 -2.24 4.70 -9.03
CA ILE A 336 -3.40 3.87 -9.43
C ILE A 336 -3.28 2.46 -8.84
N ARG A 337 -2.08 1.86 -8.94
CA ARG A 337 -1.79 0.55 -8.33
C ARG A 337 -1.45 0.63 -6.85
N GLY A 338 -1.23 1.85 -6.35
CA GLY A 338 -0.98 2.12 -4.93
C GLY A 338 -2.21 1.91 -4.06
N VAL A 339 -3.43 2.11 -4.60
CA VAL A 339 -4.69 2.01 -3.83
C VAL A 339 -4.81 0.69 -3.08
N PRO A 340 -4.80 -0.50 -3.71
CA PRO A 340 -4.91 -1.77 -3.00
C PRO A 340 -3.71 -2.06 -2.08
N VAL A 341 -2.56 -1.43 -2.30
CA VAL A 341 -1.38 -1.58 -1.42
C VAL A 341 -1.55 -0.76 -0.14
N VAL A 342 -2.08 0.45 -0.24
CA VAL A 342 -2.41 1.31 0.91
C VAL A 342 -3.46 0.63 1.79
N GLU A 343 -4.50 0.07 1.19
CA GLU A 343 -5.50 -0.73 1.90
C GLU A 343 -4.87 -1.92 2.65
N ALA A 344 -4.02 -2.68 1.95
CA ALA A 344 -3.39 -3.87 2.50
C ALA A 344 -2.50 -3.55 3.70
N MET A 345 -1.67 -2.50 3.62
CA MET A 345 -0.79 -2.10 4.71
C MET A 345 -1.59 -1.56 5.90
N THR A 346 -2.67 -0.82 5.65
CA THR A 346 -3.59 -0.38 6.71
C THR A 346 -4.22 -1.57 7.43
N ALA A 347 -4.70 -2.58 6.68
CA ALA A 347 -5.25 -3.80 7.28
C ALA A 347 -4.20 -4.55 8.12
N CYS A 348 -2.93 -4.64 7.66
CA CYS A 348 -1.85 -5.27 8.43
C CYS A 348 -1.58 -4.55 9.75
N VAL A 349 -1.56 -3.20 9.75
CA VAL A 349 -1.39 -2.41 10.98
C VAL A 349 -2.53 -2.65 11.94
N LEU A 350 -3.77 -2.62 11.45
CA LEU A 350 -4.95 -2.81 12.29
C LEU A 350 -5.03 -4.24 12.86
N ALA A 351 -4.65 -5.26 12.08
CA ALA A 351 -4.57 -6.63 12.57
C ALA A 351 -3.53 -6.79 13.68
N ASP A 352 -2.35 -6.17 13.53
CA ASP A 352 -1.32 -6.16 14.58
C ASP A 352 -1.80 -5.42 15.82
N ALA A 353 -2.42 -4.25 15.67
CA ALA A 353 -2.97 -3.46 16.77
C ALA A 353 -4.08 -4.22 17.51
N PHE A 354 -4.97 -4.92 16.79
CA PHE A 354 -6.01 -5.77 17.37
C PHE A 354 -5.43 -6.90 18.22
N LEU A 355 -4.47 -7.65 17.69
CA LEU A 355 -3.86 -8.76 18.42
C LEU A 355 -3.10 -8.26 19.66
N ARG A 356 -2.41 -7.13 19.57
CA ARG A 356 -1.72 -6.49 20.69
C ARG A 356 -2.72 -6.00 21.74
N HIS A 357 -3.83 -5.41 21.33
CA HIS A 357 -4.91 -5.01 22.21
C HIS A 357 -5.45 -6.21 23.00
N ARG A 358 -5.81 -7.30 22.32
CA ARG A 358 -6.26 -8.53 22.96
C ARG A 358 -5.24 -9.11 23.95
N ALA A 359 -3.97 -9.12 23.57
CA ALA A 359 -2.90 -9.61 24.43
C ALA A 359 -2.73 -8.77 25.70
N GLN A 360 -3.01 -7.48 25.65
CA GLN A 360 -2.88 -6.55 26.75
C GLN A 360 -4.12 -6.48 27.65
N THR A 361 -5.30 -6.54 27.07
CA THR A 361 -6.58 -6.31 27.79
C THR A 361 -7.32 -7.60 28.14
N GLY A 362 -6.97 -8.72 27.51
CA GLY A 362 -7.53 -10.04 27.77
C GLY A 362 -8.85 -10.35 27.06
N GLY A 363 -9.30 -9.53 26.10
CA GLY A 363 -10.57 -9.75 25.41
C GLY A 363 -10.65 -9.10 24.04
#